data_47f0245b9cee392dc703052f758b5a69
#
_entry.id   47f0245b9cee392dc703052f758b5a69
#
_cell.length_a   1.000
_cell.length_b   1.000
_cell.length_c   1.000
_cell.angle_alpha   90.00
_cell.angle_beta   90.00
_cell.angle_gamma   90.00
#
_symmetry.space_group_name_H-M   'P 1'
#
loop_
_entity.id
_entity.type
_entity.pdbx_description
1 polymer ?
#
loop_
_entity_poly.entity_id
_entity_poly.type
_entity_poly.pdbx_seq_one_letter_code
_entity_poly.pdbx_strand_id
1 'polypeptide(L)'
;MSRNRRTTVILGLVFILGQGCSSLARSPSAVALPPPKAKQESSAGFNGNLKEESAAYYYFLLGSLAEDRGDLGTALRHYEQALTFDPGSAAIRMSIAELYMRRGMVQEAIRLAETIVANNPENVEALLLLATAYESIRNGRMAERFYREALRLQPDRADVYLRLGNLFARTTKYAEAADAYRKAITLDPTLYQARYNLARALLETKQVDEAIQQLEEVLRLRPGLDQASLLLGLTYERLKRWESARAVYRSALQEDPGDRQFLERLAETYLRSGDLPGALAEFQQLAASYPEDLALRNRVGLLLIEMKRHEEAQKVLEEVLKLDPDNQEARFYLAVCFEGQQRYEQALAELAKIPPRGEYYGDVLVHKGFVFGHLDRLDEALAAFQEAARVKPQDGNTHYLVGVTHLRRKEYAQATKAIEEAVLLNPNNVNYHFQLGAAYERNRQIDRAEQAFRRTLKMDPKHADAYNYLGYMFAEEGIHLEESVTLIKKALELEPNNGAFVDSLGWAYYKLGRIDEAQRELERAVTLIQKDDATIREHLGDVFFHKGMIAQAVDQWEQSLKLDATNQKVKEKLEQARGLLLHGKQ
;
A
#
# COMPACT_ATOMS: atom_id res chain seq x y z
N MET A 1 -9.18 5.24 -9.17
CA MET A 1 -8.16 6.31 -8.92
C MET A 1 -7.90 6.37 -7.43
N SER A 2 -6.76 5.86 -7.03
CA SER A 2 -6.39 5.63 -5.63
C SER A 2 -6.00 6.92 -4.93
N ARG A 3 -6.66 7.22 -3.83
CA ARG A 3 -6.20 8.23 -2.87
C ARG A 3 -5.14 7.63 -1.95
N ASN A 4 -3.93 8.17 -2.04
CA ASN A 4 -2.88 8.04 -1.03
C ASN A 4 -3.41 8.50 0.34
N ARG A 5 -3.76 7.58 1.21
CA ARG A 5 -3.73 7.83 2.65
C ARG A 5 -2.35 7.48 3.14
N ARG A 6 -1.58 8.48 3.50
CA ARG A 6 -0.40 8.35 4.35
C ARG A 6 -0.87 7.89 5.72
N THR A 7 -0.84 6.60 5.95
CA THR A 7 -0.91 6.05 7.30
C THR A 7 0.52 6.09 7.84
N THR A 8 0.78 7.03 8.74
CA THR A 8 1.99 7.07 9.55
C THR A 8 1.91 5.88 10.50
N VAL A 9 2.55 4.78 10.14
CA VAL A 9 2.74 3.65 11.06
C VAL A 9 3.83 4.06 12.04
N ILE A 10 3.42 4.43 13.25
CA ILE A 10 4.30 4.51 14.40
C ILE A 10 4.68 3.07 14.74
N LEU A 11 5.92 2.68 14.39
CA LEU A 11 6.53 1.44 14.84
C LEU A 11 6.77 1.52 16.35
N GLY A 12 5.80 1.06 17.12
CA GLY A 12 6.01 0.72 18.52
C GLY A 12 6.86 -0.56 18.59
N LEU A 13 8.14 -0.42 18.90
CA LEU A 13 9.04 -1.53 19.22
C LEU A 13 8.60 -2.15 20.56
N VAL A 14 7.87 -3.26 20.50
CA VAL A 14 7.68 -4.15 21.66
C VAL A 14 8.90 -5.06 21.71
N PHE A 15 9.75 -4.86 22.70
CA PHE A 15 10.80 -5.80 23.07
C PHE A 15 10.16 -7.03 23.72
N ILE A 16 10.07 -8.15 23.01
CA ILE A 16 9.84 -9.46 23.60
C ILE A 16 11.22 -10.04 23.87
N LEU A 17 11.55 -10.16 25.15
CA LEU A 17 12.67 -10.96 25.63
C LEU A 17 12.38 -12.44 25.32
N GLY A 18 13.12 -13.01 24.39
CA GLY A 18 13.05 -14.41 24.06
C GLY A 18 13.50 -15.29 25.23
N GLN A 19 12.60 -16.09 25.73
CA GLN A 19 12.96 -17.23 26.56
C GLN A 19 13.45 -18.35 25.64
N GLY A 20 14.75 -18.68 25.75
CA GLY A 20 15.33 -19.81 25.07
C GLY A 20 14.82 -21.13 25.68
N CYS A 21 14.24 -21.99 24.84
CA CYS A 21 13.98 -23.38 25.19
C CYS A 21 15.30 -24.16 25.32
N SER A 22 15.62 -24.57 26.53
CA SER A 22 16.68 -25.53 26.81
C SER A 22 16.21 -26.95 26.48
N SER A 23 16.82 -27.55 25.45
CA SER A 23 16.71 -28.99 25.19
C SER A 23 17.45 -29.80 26.28
N LEU A 24 16.74 -30.68 26.94
CA LEU A 24 17.25 -31.61 27.91
C LEU A 24 18.22 -32.61 27.24
N ALA A 25 19.53 -32.43 27.46
CA ALA A 25 20.51 -33.48 27.30
C ALA A 25 20.70 -34.18 28.65
N ARG A 26 20.42 -35.49 28.71
CA ARG A 26 20.65 -36.34 29.89
C ARG A 26 22.16 -36.41 30.18
N SER A 27 22.55 -35.94 31.36
CA SER A 27 23.90 -36.12 31.91
C SER A 27 24.07 -37.56 32.42
N PRO A 28 25.23 -38.19 32.23
CA PRO A 28 25.53 -39.46 32.88
C PRO A 28 25.80 -39.26 34.37
N SER A 29 25.39 -40.28 35.15
CA SER A 29 25.48 -40.36 36.60
C SER A 29 26.89 -40.04 37.14
N ALA A 30 26.96 -39.07 38.03
CA ALA A 30 28.16 -38.77 38.79
C ALA A 30 28.49 -39.91 39.75
N VAL A 31 29.62 -40.54 39.51
CA VAL A 31 30.24 -41.47 40.48
C VAL A 31 30.82 -40.62 41.61
N ALA A 32 30.29 -40.78 42.81
CA ALA A 32 30.83 -40.16 44.01
C ALA A 32 32.19 -40.74 44.36
N LEU A 33 33.23 -39.94 44.26
CA LEU A 33 34.55 -40.28 44.80
C LEU A 33 34.52 -40.10 46.32
N PRO A 34 35.09 -41.08 47.09
CA PRO A 34 35.18 -40.96 48.53
C PRO A 34 36.17 -39.85 48.95
N PRO A 35 36.01 -39.24 50.13
CA PRO A 35 36.90 -38.19 50.57
C PRO A 35 38.32 -38.70 50.83
N PRO A 36 39.34 -37.94 50.46
CA PRO A 36 40.73 -38.34 50.71
C PRO A 36 40.99 -38.41 52.21
N LYS A 37 41.52 -39.52 52.69
CA LYS A 37 42.01 -39.66 54.08
C LYS A 37 43.19 -38.73 54.28
N ALA A 38 43.06 -37.80 55.18
CA ALA A 38 44.17 -36.95 55.63
C ALA A 38 45.28 -37.79 56.26
N LYS A 39 46.41 -37.83 55.62
CA LYS A 39 47.68 -38.24 56.31
C LYS A 39 48.19 -37.00 57.03
N GLN A 40 48.32 -37.09 58.34
CA GLN A 40 49.09 -36.16 59.14
C GLN A 40 50.55 -36.29 58.72
N GLU A 41 51.09 -35.29 58.02
CA GLU A 41 52.54 -35.08 57.94
C GLU A 41 52.85 -33.68 58.55
N SER A 42 53.90 -33.76 59.37
CA SER A 42 54.37 -32.75 60.28
C SER A 42 54.56 -31.35 59.71
N SER A 43 54.10 -30.40 60.50
CA SER A 43 54.31 -28.97 60.37
C SER A 43 55.78 -28.57 60.28
N ALA A 44 56.15 -28.05 59.13
CA ALA A 44 57.24 -27.08 59.00
C ALA A 44 56.91 -26.16 57.85
N GLY A 45 56.59 -24.90 58.20
CA GLY A 45 56.71 -23.77 57.26
C GLY A 45 55.66 -23.65 56.16
N PHE A 46 54.37 -23.97 56.38
CA PHE A 46 53.32 -23.57 55.46
C PHE A 46 52.89 -22.13 55.76
N ASN A 47 53.26 -21.19 54.90
CA ASN A 47 52.87 -19.78 54.98
C ASN A 47 51.34 -19.66 55.17
N GLY A 48 50.87 -18.79 56.08
CA GLY A 48 49.46 -18.49 56.32
C GLY A 48 48.67 -18.13 55.06
N ASN A 49 49.36 -17.62 54.08
CA ASN A 49 48.83 -17.29 52.75
C ASN A 49 48.22 -18.48 51.99
N LEU A 50 48.82 -19.68 52.05
CA LEU A 50 48.31 -20.87 51.35
C LEU A 50 47.00 -21.45 51.91
N LYS A 51 46.71 -21.20 53.21
CA LYS A 51 45.43 -21.57 53.82
C LYS A 51 44.31 -20.62 53.40
N GLU A 52 44.61 -19.34 53.33
CA GLU A 52 43.68 -18.33 52.90
C GLU A 52 43.35 -18.45 51.41
N GLU A 53 44.35 -18.66 50.54
CA GLU A 53 44.16 -18.94 49.13
C GLU A 53 43.32 -20.19 48.87
N SER A 54 43.56 -21.26 49.63
CA SER A 54 42.76 -22.52 49.53
C SER A 54 41.32 -22.31 49.97
N ALA A 55 41.07 -21.49 50.98
CA ALA A 55 39.72 -21.12 51.42
C ALA A 55 39.00 -20.22 50.41
N ALA A 56 39.70 -19.23 49.87
CA ALA A 56 39.17 -18.37 48.80
C ALA A 56 38.70 -19.22 47.58
N TYR A 57 39.59 -20.12 47.15
CA TYR A 57 39.27 -21.02 46.02
C TYR A 57 38.09 -21.96 46.33
N TYR A 58 38.01 -22.52 47.53
CA TYR A 58 36.91 -23.36 47.95
C TYR A 58 35.55 -22.61 47.90
N TYR A 59 35.48 -21.42 48.48
CA TYR A 59 34.25 -20.65 48.44
C TYR A 59 33.94 -20.13 47.04
N PHE A 60 34.93 -19.84 46.22
CA PHE A 60 34.74 -19.48 44.82
C PHE A 60 34.06 -20.62 44.04
N LEU A 61 34.55 -21.87 44.21
CA LEU A 61 33.93 -23.03 43.58
C LEU A 61 32.50 -23.30 44.07
N LEU A 62 32.22 -23.09 45.36
CA LEU A 62 30.85 -23.18 45.87
C LEU A 62 29.95 -22.10 45.27
N GLY A 63 30.47 -20.89 45.08
CA GLY A 63 29.79 -19.82 44.40
C GLY A 63 29.45 -20.16 42.96
N SER A 64 30.42 -20.67 42.19
CA SER A 64 30.22 -21.13 40.81
C SER A 64 29.19 -22.24 40.70
N LEU A 65 29.26 -23.22 41.61
CA LEU A 65 28.29 -24.32 41.67
C LEU A 65 26.87 -23.87 41.99
N ALA A 66 26.72 -22.85 42.86
CA ALA A 66 25.42 -22.25 43.17
C ALA A 66 24.90 -21.45 41.98
N GLU A 67 25.77 -20.77 41.27
CA GLU A 67 25.44 -20.00 40.06
C GLU A 67 24.96 -20.92 38.94
N ASP A 68 25.61 -22.08 38.70
CA ASP A 68 25.21 -23.09 37.72
C ASP A 68 23.81 -23.66 38.03
N ARG A 69 23.43 -23.70 39.31
CA ARG A 69 22.09 -24.12 39.77
C ARG A 69 21.06 -22.99 39.71
N GLY A 70 21.45 -21.77 39.31
CA GLY A 70 20.59 -20.62 39.26
C GLY A 70 20.34 -19.95 40.61
N ASP A 71 20.95 -20.41 41.69
CA ASP A 71 20.82 -19.78 43.01
C ASP A 71 21.81 -18.62 43.16
N LEU A 72 21.48 -17.50 42.51
CA LEU A 72 22.31 -16.29 42.51
C LEU A 72 22.50 -15.69 43.90
N GLY A 73 21.56 -15.93 44.82
CA GLY A 73 21.65 -15.47 46.20
C GLY A 73 22.73 -16.19 47.00
N THR A 74 22.77 -17.53 46.88
CA THR A 74 23.80 -18.37 47.51
C THR A 74 25.15 -18.20 46.85
N ALA A 75 25.17 -18.07 45.50
CA ALA A 75 26.39 -17.76 44.75
C ALA A 75 27.06 -16.48 45.26
N LEU A 76 26.31 -15.40 45.40
CA LEU A 76 26.82 -14.14 45.90
C LEU A 76 27.44 -14.27 47.29
N ARG A 77 26.75 -14.90 48.23
CA ARG A 77 27.29 -15.14 49.60
C ARG A 77 28.63 -15.90 49.58
N HIS A 78 28.73 -16.92 48.75
CA HIS A 78 29.97 -17.67 48.65
C HIS A 78 31.07 -16.89 47.98
N TYR A 79 30.81 -16.10 46.96
CA TYR A 79 31.80 -15.22 46.37
C TYR A 79 32.24 -14.09 47.34
N GLU A 80 31.31 -13.53 48.13
CA GLU A 80 31.65 -12.55 49.19
C GLU A 80 32.53 -13.21 50.25
N GLN A 81 32.25 -14.46 50.65
CA GLN A 81 33.12 -15.22 51.54
C GLN A 81 34.50 -15.46 50.90
N ALA A 82 34.55 -15.85 49.64
CA ALA A 82 35.84 -16.00 48.93
C ALA A 82 36.63 -14.68 48.95
N LEU A 83 35.97 -13.55 48.75
CA LEU A 83 36.62 -12.22 48.75
C LEU A 83 37.17 -11.83 50.16
N THR A 84 36.61 -12.37 51.25
CA THR A 84 37.19 -12.14 52.60
C THR A 84 38.54 -12.82 52.77
N PHE A 85 38.80 -13.91 52.07
CA PHE A 85 40.05 -14.67 52.13
C PHE A 85 41.08 -14.16 51.09
N ASP A 86 40.59 -13.65 49.95
CA ASP A 86 41.44 -13.01 48.94
C ASP A 86 40.86 -11.64 48.56
N PRO A 87 41.07 -10.61 49.39
CA PRO A 87 40.54 -9.28 49.13
C PRO A 87 41.14 -8.62 47.88
N GLY A 88 42.24 -9.13 47.36
CA GLY A 88 42.92 -8.62 46.19
C GLY A 88 42.39 -9.18 44.86
N SER A 89 41.66 -10.28 44.88
CA SER A 89 41.28 -11.01 43.69
C SER A 89 40.36 -10.22 42.75
N ALA A 90 40.88 -9.91 41.58
CA ALA A 90 40.07 -9.30 40.51
C ALA A 90 39.04 -10.32 39.94
N ALA A 91 39.39 -11.61 39.92
CA ALA A 91 38.51 -12.65 39.43
C ALA A 91 37.24 -12.79 40.29
N ILE A 92 37.40 -12.84 41.64
CA ILE A 92 36.25 -12.95 42.55
C ILE A 92 35.38 -11.68 42.45
N ARG A 93 36.00 -10.48 42.43
CA ARG A 93 35.24 -9.24 42.22
C ARG A 93 34.49 -9.20 40.90
N MET A 94 35.10 -9.76 39.87
CA MET A 94 34.45 -9.83 38.53
C MET A 94 33.20 -10.70 38.58
N SER A 95 33.30 -11.91 39.17
CA SER A 95 32.11 -12.78 39.33
C SER A 95 31.03 -12.14 40.17
N ILE A 96 31.37 -11.44 41.26
CA ILE A 96 30.39 -10.68 42.05
C ILE A 96 29.72 -9.56 41.19
N ALA A 97 30.53 -8.83 40.43
CA ALA A 97 30.02 -7.74 39.59
C ALA A 97 29.07 -8.26 38.47
N GLU A 98 29.39 -9.40 37.86
CA GLU A 98 28.52 -10.08 36.90
C GLU A 98 27.21 -10.54 37.55
N LEU A 99 27.25 -11.10 38.76
CA LEU A 99 26.05 -11.44 39.50
C LEU A 99 25.20 -10.22 39.84
N TYR A 100 25.82 -9.09 40.20
CA TYR A 100 25.09 -7.86 40.41
C TYR A 100 24.38 -7.40 39.13
N MET A 101 25.02 -7.49 37.98
CA MET A 101 24.38 -7.21 36.68
C MET A 101 23.19 -8.12 36.43
N ARG A 102 23.32 -9.41 36.63
CA ARG A 102 22.23 -10.40 36.45
C ARG A 102 21.04 -10.18 37.41
N ARG A 103 21.31 -9.63 38.61
CA ARG A 103 20.29 -9.27 39.60
C ARG A 103 19.72 -7.86 39.42
N GLY A 104 20.18 -7.10 38.42
CA GLY A 104 19.74 -5.72 38.19
C GLY A 104 20.34 -4.70 39.16
N MET A 105 21.33 -5.09 39.97
CA MET A 105 22.05 -4.22 40.92
C MET A 105 23.19 -3.51 40.20
N VAL A 106 22.84 -2.69 39.18
CA VAL A 106 23.79 -2.15 38.21
C VAL A 106 24.79 -1.18 38.85
N GLN A 107 24.35 -0.40 39.83
CA GLN A 107 25.23 0.58 40.51
C GLN A 107 26.32 -0.11 41.32
N GLU A 108 25.99 -1.22 41.96
CA GLU A 108 26.92 -2.06 42.72
C GLU A 108 27.94 -2.72 41.77
N ALA A 109 27.47 -3.21 40.62
CA ALA A 109 28.33 -3.75 39.57
C ALA A 109 29.32 -2.70 39.06
N ILE A 110 28.86 -1.47 38.78
CA ILE A 110 29.72 -0.35 38.35
C ILE A 110 30.80 -0.08 39.40
N ARG A 111 30.43 0.13 40.67
CA ARG A 111 31.39 0.42 41.74
C ARG A 111 32.49 -0.64 41.86
N LEU A 112 32.08 -1.91 41.78
CA LEU A 112 33.02 -3.01 41.88
C LEU A 112 33.93 -3.12 40.67
N ALA A 113 33.39 -2.98 39.47
CA ALA A 113 34.19 -2.98 38.24
C ALA A 113 35.12 -1.78 38.14
N GLU A 114 34.71 -0.58 38.61
CA GLU A 114 35.60 0.58 38.71
C GLU A 114 36.79 0.33 39.65
N THR A 115 36.56 -0.38 40.75
CA THR A 115 37.65 -0.79 41.67
C THR A 115 38.63 -1.74 40.97
N ILE A 116 38.13 -2.67 40.13
CA ILE A 116 39.00 -3.59 39.36
C ILE A 116 39.85 -2.79 38.37
N VAL A 117 39.21 -1.87 37.60
CA VAL A 117 39.92 -1.08 36.59
C VAL A 117 40.89 -0.09 37.23
N ALA A 118 40.57 0.45 38.42
CA ALA A 118 41.49 1.34 39.14
C ALA A 118 42.80 0.61 39.57
N ASN A 119 42.69 -0.69 39.94
CA ASN A 119 43.84 -1.50 40.31
C ASN A 119 44.57 -2.12 39.10
N ASN A 120 43.85 -2.40 38.05
CA ASN A 120 44.37 -2.93 36.79
C ASN A 120 43.64 -2.28 35.60
N PRO A 121 44.16 -1.17 35.07
CA PRO A 121 43.55 -0.46 33.94
C PRO A 121 43.50 -1.26 32.61
N GLU A 122 44.30 -2.30 32.51
CA GLU A 122 44.35 -3.17 31.33
C GLU A 122 43.43 -4.39 31.43
N ASN A 123 42.59 -4.47 32.45
CA ASN A 123 41.62 -5.54 32.58
C ASN A 123 40.45 -5.32 31.61
N VAL A 124 40.53 -5.94 30.43
CA VAL A 124 39.57 -5.78 29.34
C VAL A 124 38.17 -6.24 29.74
N GLU A 125 38.04 -7.35 30.48
CA GLU A 125 36.73 -7.89 30.88
C GLU A 125 36.02 -6.95 31.86
N ALA A 126 36.75 -6.30 32.77
CA ALA A 126 36.19 -5.28 33.66
C ALA A 126 35.78 -4.02 32.89
N LEU A 127 36.53 -3.60 31.88
CA LEU A 127 36.13 -2.49 30.98
C LEU A 127 34.85 -2.84 30.20
N LEU A 128 34.71 -4.09 29.72
CA LEU A 128 33.52 -4.54 29.03
C LEU A 128 32.30 -4.64 29.95
N LEU A 129 32.50 -5.07 31.18
CA LEU A 129 31.47 -5.06 32.21
C LEU A 129 30.97 -3.63 32.50
N LEU A 130 31.90 -2.68 32.68
CA LEU A 130 31.56 -1.26 32.83
C LEU A 130 30.79 -0.73 31.62
N ALA A 131 31.25 -1.02 30.41
CA ALA A 131 30.55 -0.61 29.19
C ALA A 131 29.11 -1.11 29.15
N THR A 132 28.91 -2.42 29.44
CA THR A 132 27.59 -3.04 29.47
C THR A 132 26.71 -2.47 30.59
N ALA A 133 27.29 -2.24 31.77
CA ALA A 133 26.59 -1.66 32.92
C ALA A 133 26.12 -0.22 32.64
N TYR A 134 26.99 0.61 32.08
CA TYR A 134 26.60 1.97 31.67
C TYR A 134 25.60 1.99 30.51
N GLU A 135 25.66 1.01 29.61
CA GLU A 135 24.65 0.84 28.56
C GLU A 135 23.28 0.53 29.14
N SER A 136 23.20 -0.33 30.18
CA SER A 136 21.94 -0.73 30.81
C SER A 136 21.24 0.43 31.52
N ILE A 137 21.98 1.39 32.05
CA ILE A 137 21.45 2.63 32.64
C ILE A 137 21.35 3.79 31.64
N ARG A 138 21.45 3.49 30.34
CA ARG A 138 21.34 4.43 29.21
C ARG A 138 22.40 5.55 29.20
N ASN A 139 23.51 5.35 29.86
CA ASN A 139 24.66 6.27 29.79
C ASN A 139 25.58 5.90 28.60
N GLY A 140 25.08 6.17 27.39
CA GLY A 140 25.78 5.81 26.16
C GLY A 140 27.18 6.43 26.03
N ARG A 141 27.42 7.62 26.62
CA ARG A 141 28.76 8.25 26.58
C ARG A 141 29.80 7.44 27.37
N MET A 142 29.45 6.99 28.56
CA MET A 142 30.37 6.19 29.38
C MET A 142 30.53 4.77 28.78
N ALA A 143 29.46 4.18 28.28
CA ALA A 143 29.51 2.89 27.59
C ALA A 143 30.49 2.96 26.38
N GLU A 144 30.35 3.98 25.53
CA GLU A 144 31.24 4.20 24.36
C GLU A 144 32.70 4.33 24.79
N ARG A 145 32.95 5.10 25.85
CA ARG A 145 34.32 5.30 26.37
C ARG A 145 34.96 3.95 26.74
N PHE A 146 34.24 3.13 27.51
CA PHE A 146 34.80 1.86 27.99
C PHE A 146 34.92 0.82 26.87
N TYR A 147 33.99 0.75 25.92
CA TYR A 147 34.17 -0.09 24.74
C TYR A 147 35.39 0.33 23.91
N ARG A 148 35.63 1.62 23.71
CA ARG A 148 36.80 2.09 22.98
C ARG A 148 38.11 1.79 23.74
N GLU A 149 38.10 1.88 25.06
CA GLU A 149 39.27 1.55 25.87
C GLU A 149 39.58 0.05 25.80
N ALA A 150 38.56 -0.80 25.87
CA ALA A 150 38.71 -2.24 25.67
C ALA A 150 39.29 -2.56 24.28
N LEU A 151 38.80 -1.90 23.23
CA LEU A 151 39.29 -2.06 21.85
C LEU A 151 40.71 -1.49 21.64
N ARG A 152 41.14 -0.51 22.43
CA ARG A 152 42.51 -0.02 22.39
C ARG A 152 43.50 -1.07 22.90
N LEU A 153 43.08 -1.84 23.89
CA LEU A 153 43.87 -2.94 24.47
C LEU A 153 43.81 -4.22 23.64
N GLN A 154 42.62 -4.54 23.11
CA GLN A 154 42.38 -5.73 22.28
C GLN A 154 41.62 -5.32 21.02
N PRO A 155 42.31 -4.91 19.95
CA PRO A 155 41.69 -4.38 18.73
C PRO A 155 41.06 -5.45 17.81
N ASP A 156 41.25 -6.71 18.12
CA ASP A 156 40.76 -7.87 17.35
C ASP A 156 39.47 -8.49 17.92
N ARG A 157 38.81 -7.83 18.85
CA ARG A 157 37.54 -8.28 19.49
C ARG A 157 36.32 -7.93 18.62
N ALA A 158 35.94 -8.85 17.74
CA ALA A 158 34.73 -8.72 16.89
C ALA A 158 33.44 -8.50 17.70
N ASP A 159 33.31 -9.19 18.84
CA ASP A 159 32.15 -9.08 19.74
C ASP A 159 32.02 -7.65 20.34
N VAL A 160 33.13 -7.01 20.64
CA VAL A 160 33.13 -5.64 21.19
C VAL A 160 32.75 -4.61 20.13
N TYR A 161 33.22 -4.78 18.88
CA TYR A 161 32.78 -3.95 17.77
C TYR A 161 31.28 -4.13 17.49
N LEU A 162 30.73 -5.34 17.58
CA LEU A 162 29.29 -5.59 17.46
C LEU A 162 28.50 -4.83 18.55
N ARG A 163 28.96 -4.91 19.82
CA ARG A 163 28.32 -4.18 20.93
C ARG A 163 28.39 -2.68 20.75
N LEU A 164 29.55 -2.14 20.35
CA LEU A 164 29.74 -0.72 20.07
C LEU A 164 28.81 -0.26 18.92
N GLY A 165 28.70 -1.06 17.86
CA GLY A 165 27.78 -0.80 16.76
C GLY A 165 26.30 -0.79 17.23
N ASN A 166 25.92 -1.72 18.10
CA ASN A 166 24.58 -1.75 18.70
C ASN A 166 24.30 -0.48 19.55
N LEU A 167 25.30 -0.02 20.31
CA LEU A 167 25.20 1.22 21.08
C LEU A 167 24.98 2.44 20.17
N PHE A 168 25.75 2.54 19.08
CA PHE A 168 25.59 3.61 18.10
C PHE A 168 24.22 3.56 17.40
N ALA A 169 23.76 2.38 17.00
CA ALA A 169 22.44 2.21 16.38
C ALA A 169 21.31 2.64 17.32
N ARG A 170 21.37 2.27 18.59
CA ARG A 170 20.40 2.70 19.62
C ARG A 170 20.39 4.22 19.87
N THR A 171 21.51 4.89 19.62
CA THR A 171 21.63 6.35 19.72
C THR A 171 21.49 7.06 18.38
N THR A 172 20.94 6.37 17.37
CA THR A 172 20.69 6.88 16.00
C THR A 172 21.93 7.34 15.24
N LYS A 173 23.11 6.98 15.71
CA LYS A 173 24.39 7.20 15.03
C LYS A 173 24.64 6.09 14.02
N TYR A 174 23.80 6.03 12.97
CA TYR A 174 23.81 4.88 12.05
C TYR A 174 25.07 4.77 11.20
N ALA A 175 25.74 5.87 10.88
CA ALA A 175 27.00 5.83 10.13
C ALA A 175 28.12 5.20 10.98
N GLU A 176 28.28 5.64 12.22
CA GLU A 176 29.25 5.08 13.16
C GLU A 176 28.93 3.63 13.53
N ALA A 177 27.63 3.29 13.58
CA ALA A 177 27.20 1.90 13.78
C ALA A 177 27.64 1.01 12.61
N ALA A 178 27.45 1.48 11.36
CA ALA A 178 27.88 0.76 10.17
C ALA A 178 29.38 0.51 10.16
N ASP A 179 30.19 1.51 10.52
CA ASP A 179 31.65 1.36 10.59
C ASP A 179 32.08 0.33 11.64
N ALA A 180 31.43 0.35 12.81
CA ALA A 180 31.70 -0.63 13.85
C ALA A 180 31.31 -2.05 13.41
N TYR A 181 30.15 -2.23 12.77
CA TYR A 181 29.74 -3.53 12.25
C TYR A 181 30.66 -4.03 11.12
N ARG A 182 31.12 -3.16 10.22
CA ARG A 182 32.12 -3.55 9.20
C ARG A 182 33.41 -4.05 9.83
N LYS A 183 33.88 -3.42 10.92
CA LYS A 183 35.03 -3.91 11.68
C LYS A 183 34.79 -5.29 12.28
N ALA A 184 33.62 -5.49 12.92
CA ALA A 184 33.23 -6.78 13.45
C ALA A 184 33.23 -7.88 12.37
N ILE A 185 32.66 -7.59 11.19
CA ILE A 185 32.59 -8.52 10.06
C ILE A 185 33.97 -8.79 9.45
N THR A 186 34.87 -7.81 9.45
CA THR A 186 36.26 -8.01 8.98
C THR A 186 37.02 -8.97 9.88
N LEU A 187 36.80 -8.92 11.18
CA LEU A 187 37.43 -9.79 12.18
C LEU A 187 36.77 -11.17 12.24
N ASP A 188 35.44 -11.22 12.13
CA ASP A 188 34.67 -12.47 12.05
C ASP A 188 33.65 -12.40 10.91
N PRO A 189 34.00 -12.92 9.72
CA PRO A 189 33.09 -12.93 8.56
C PRO A 189 31.83 -13.79 8.75
N THR A 190 31.79 -14.67 9.74
CA THR A 190 30.64 -15.55 10.02
C THR A 190 29.62 -14.93 10.96
N LEU A 191 29.90 -13.75 11.50
CA LEU A 191 29.07 -13.05 12.47
C LEU A 191 27.83 -12.44 11.80
N TYR A 192 26.83 -13.28 11.52
CA TYR A 192 25.59 -12.89 10.81
C TYR A 192 24.82 -11.79 11.52
N GLN A 193 24.90 -11.71 12.86
CA GLN A 193 24.28 -10.62 13.63
C GLN A 193 24.84 -9.24 13.25
N ALA A 194 26.17 -9.15 13.07
CA ALA A 194 26.81 -7.90 12.65
C ALA A 194 26.39 -7.50 11.24
N ARG A 195 26.29 -8.48 10.32
CA ARG A 195 25.80 -8.23 8.95
C ARG A 195 24.35 -7.77 8.93
N TYR A 196 23.48 -8.43 9.69
CA TYR A 196 22.07 -8.05 9.79
C TYR A 196 21.91 -6.63 10.35
N ASN A 197 22.65 -6.30 11.43
CA ASN A 197 22.60 -4.99 12.03
C ASN A 197 23.26 -3.91 11.13
N LEU A 198 24.32 -4.28 10.38
CA LEU A 198 24.89 -3.41 9.35
C LEU A 198 23.86 -3.09 8.28
N ALA A 199 23.14 -4.09 7.76
CA ALA A 199 22.12 -3.86 6.75
C ALA A 199 21.04 -2.90 7.26
N ARG A 200 20.59 -3.07 8.51
CA ARG A 200 19.64 -2.13 9.12
C ARG A 200 20.16 -0.71 9.19
N ALA A 201 21.42 -0.52 9.63
CA ALA A 201 22.04 0.80 9.69
C ALA A 201 22.21 1.43 8.30
N LEU A 202 22.55 0.61 7.29
CA LEU A 202 22.66 1.04 5.89
C LEU A 202 21.31 1.48 5.30
N LEU A 203 20.22 0.81 5.66
CA LEU A 203 18.87 1.22 5.23
C LEU A 203 18.49 2.60 5.80
N GLU A 204 18.83 2.87 7.05
CA GLU A 204 18.61 4.18 7.69
C GLU A 204 19.45 5.29 7.03
N THR A 205 20.66 4.95 6.57
CA THR A 205 21.55 5.88 5.85
C THR A 205 21.33 5.89 4.34
N LYS A 206 20.27 5.20 3.84
CA LYS A 206 19.89 5.11 2.42
C LYS A 206 20.91 4.43 1.50
N GLN A 207 21.82 3.64 2.05
CA GLN A 207 22.78 2.82 1.31
C GLN A 207 22.17 1.45 0.98
N VAL A 208 21.12 1.46 0.15
CA VAL A 208 20.20 0.32 0.00
C VAL A 208 20.84 -0.88 -0.68
N ASP A 209 21.68 -0.66 -1.69
CA ASP A 209 22.30 -1.78 -2.43
C ASP A 209 23.32 -2.55 -1.55
N GLU A 210 24.10 -1.85 -0.72
CA GLU A 210 24.99 -2.51 0.24
C GLU A 210 24.18 -3.26 1.31
N ALA A 211 23.06 -2.68 1.76
CA ALA A 211 22.17 -3.36 2.72
C ALA A 211 21.62 -4.68 2.16
N ILE A 212 21.20 -4.69 0.89
CA ILE A 212 20.76 -5.90 0.20
C ILE A 212 21.87 -6.97 0.21
N GLN A 213 23.08 -6.60 -0.19
CA GLN A 213 24.22 -7.53 -0.19
C GLN A 213 24.49 -8.15 1.18
N GLN A 214 24.40 -7.33 2.25
CA GLN A 214 24.58 -7.84 3.60
C GLN A 214 23.45 -8.79 4.01
N LEU A 215 22.20 -8.51 3.64
CA LEU A 215 21.05 -9.39 3.94
C LEU A 215 21.12 -10.71 3.16
N GLU A 216 21.52 -10.68 1.89
CA GLU A 216 21.74 -11.87 1.09
C GLU A 216 22.83 -12.76 1.71
N GLU A 217 23.91 -12.15 2.20
CA GLU A 217 24.97 -12.88 2.89
C GLU A 217 24.51 -13.43 4.25
N VAL A 218 23.65 -12.70 4.97
CA VAL A 218 23.00 -13.24 6.19
C VAL A 218 22.20 -14.50 5.87
N LEU A 219 21.39 -14.48 4.81
CA LEU A 219 20.57 -15.64 4.42
C LEU A 219 21.43 -16.79 3.87
N ARG A 220 22.59 -16.50 3.28
CA ARG A 220 23.57 -17.55 2.91
C ARG A 220 24.16 -18.23 4.14
N LEU A 221 24.42 -17.49 5.23
CA LEU A 221 24.95 -18.02 6.49
C LEU A 221 23.86 -18.67 7.35
N ARG A 222 22.63 -18.19 7.26
CA ARG A 222 21.46 -18.61 8.05
C ARG A 222 20.18 -18.53 7.20
N PRO A 223 19.89 -19.55 6.39
CA PRO A 223 18.73 -19.53 5.47
C PRO A 223 17.38 -19.34 6.18
N GLY A 224 17.19 -19.93 7.36
CA GLY A 224 15.95 -19.83 8.14
C GLY A 224 15.87 -18.61 9.06
N LEU A 225 16.55 -17.50 8.77
CA LEU A 225 16.43 -16.29 9.58
C LEU A 225 15.30 -15.39 9.06
N ASP A 226 14.07 -15.62 9.55
CA ASP A 226 12.85 -14.92 9.10
C ASP A 226 12.96 -13.39 9.12
N GLN A 227 13.62 -12.85 10.15
CA GLN A 227 13.84 -11.41 10.26
C GLN A 227 14.65 -10.84 9.07
N ALA A 228 15.63 -11.61 8.59
CA ALA A 228 16.43 -11.19 7.43
C ALA A 228 15.65 -11.35 6.13
N SER A 229 14.93 -12.47 5.96
CA SER A 229 14.05 -12.71 4.81
C SER A 229 12.98 -11.63 4.70
N LEU A 230 12.32 -11.29 5.80
CA LEU A 230 11.32 -10.25 5.84
C LEU A 230 11.91 -8.87 5.49
N LEU A 231 13.05 -8.52 6.08
CA LEU A 231 13.68 -7.22 5.83
C LEU A 231 14.17 -7.10 4.38
N LEU A 232 14.75 -8.15 3.83
CA LEU A 232 15.20 -8.19 2.43
C LEU A 232 14.02 -8.10 1.47
N GLY A 233 12.98 -8.91 1.68
CA GLY A 233 11.77 -8.90 0.87
C GLY A 233 11.08 -7.53 0.87
N LEU A 234 10.88 -6.93 2.05
CA LEU A 234 10.33 -5.57 2.17
C LEU A 234 11.21 -4.51 1.51
N THR A 235 12.53 -4.69 1.53
CA THR A 235 13.46 -3.80 0.84
C THR A 235 13.27 -3.88 -0.67
N TYR A 236 13.14 -5.08 -1.22
CA TYR A 236 12.85 -5.29 -2.64
C TYR A 236 11.46 -4.76 -3.03
N GLU A 237 10.41 -4.95 -2.19
CA GLU A 237 9.08 -4.36 -2.41
C GLU A 237 9.14 -2.83 -2.53
N ARG A 238 9.86 -2.17 -1.63
CA ARG A 238 10.06 -0.71 -1.64
C ARG A 238 10.73 -0.22 -2.93
N LEU A 239 11.65 -1.02 -3.48
CA LEU A 239 12.31 -0.76 -4.76
C LEU A 239 11.47 -1.21 -5.97
N LYS A 240 10.29 -1.77 -5.76
CA LYS A 240 9.45 -2.40 -6.79
C LYS A 240 10.14 -3.54 -7.55
N ARG A 241 11.15 -4.17 -6.94
CA ARG A 241 11.82 -5.38 -7.46
C ARG A 241 11.01 -6.61 -7.07
N TRP A 242 9.81 -6.74 -7.66
CA TRP A 242 8.80 -7.70 -7.24
C TRP A 242 9.26 -9.15 -7.32
N GLU A 243 9.94 -9.53 -8.41
CA GLU A 243 10.46 -10.89 -8.57
C GLU A 243 11.48 -11.26 -7.50
N SER A 244 12.39 -10.33 -7.15
CA SER A 244 13.37 -10.55 -6.09
C SER A 244 12.69 -10.71 -4.73
N ALA A 245 11.67 -9.91 -4.43
CA ALA A 245 10.88 -10.04 -3.20
C ALA A 245 10.20 -11.41 -3.12
N ARG A 246 9.54 -11.85 -4.21
CA ARG A 246 8.89 -13.17 -4.31
C ARG A 246 9.89 -14.33 -4.13
N ALA A 247 11.08 -14.21 -4.73
CA ALA A 247 12.12 -15.22 -4.58
C ALA A 247 12.56 -15.39 -3.12
N VAL A 248 12.73 -14.28 -2.39
CA VAL A 248 13.08 -14.30 -0.96
C VAL A 248 11.97 -14.94 -0.13
N TYR A 249 10.71 -14.56 -0.34
CA TYR A 249 9.59 -15.14 0.41
C TYR A 249 9.37 -16.62 0.11
N ARG A 250 9.52 -17.04 -1.15
CA ARG A 250 9.48 -18.47 -1.51
C ARG A 250 10.61 -19.26 -0.87
N SER A 251 11.81 -18.67 -0.79
CA SER A 251 12.93 -19.32 -0.09
C SER A 251 12.65 -19.49 1.40
N ALA A 252 12.06 -18.49 2.06
CA ALA A 252 11.64 -18.60 3.45
C ALA A 252 10.55 -19.69 3.64
N LEU A 253 9.60 -19.78 2.72
CA LEU A 253 8.55 -20.82 2.71
C LEU A 253 9.07 -22.23 2.39
N GLN A 254 10.30 -22.41 1.88
CA GLN A 254 10.93 -23.73 1.79
C GLN A 254 11.35 -24.26 3.17
N GLU A 255 11.71 -23.35 4.09
CA GLU A 255 12.07 -23.70 5.47
C GLU A 255 10.82 -23.94 6.35
N ASP A 256 9.82 -23.06 6.24
CA ASP A 256 8.51 -23.20 6.87
C ASP A 256 7.37 -22.94 5.86
N PRO A 257 6.84 -23.99 5.22
CA PRO A 257 5.76 -23.86 4.23
C PRO A 257 4.45 -23.32 4.79
N GLY A 258 4.29 -23.35 6.12
CA GLY A 258 3.10 -22.88 6.82
C GLY A 258 3.19 -21.43 7.35
N ASP A 259 4.30 -20.74 7.15
CA ASP A 259 4.43 -19.38 7.68
C ASP A 259 3.45 -18.42 7.00
N ARG A 260 2.41 -18.05 7.76
CA ARG A 260 1.35 -17.16 7.31
C ARG A 260 1.88 -15.80 6.84
N GLN A 261 2.90 -15.27 7.52
CA GLN A 261 3.43 -13.94 7.21
C GLN A 261 4.06 -13.91 5.81
N PHE A 262 4.83 -14.94 5.47
CA PHE A 262 5.45 -15.01 4.14
C PHE A 262 4.45 -15.36 3.04
N LEU A 263 3.44 -16.19 3.32
CA LEU A 263 2.34 -16.46 2.38
C LEU A 263 1.56 -15.19 2.05
N GLU A 264 1.18 -14.40 3.07
CA GLU A 264 0.48 -13.13 2.88
C GLU A 264 1.36 -12.13 2.10
N ARG A 265 2.67 -12.03 2.43
CA ARG A 265 3.60 -11.15 1.72
C ARG A 265 3.77 -11.54 0.27
N LEU A 266 3.87 -12.84 -0.02
CA LEU A 266 3.97 -13.35 -1.38
C LEU A 266 2.73 -12.96 -2.19
N ALA A 267 1.53 -13.24 -1.68
CA ALA A 267 0.27 -12.86 -2.31
C ALA A 267 0.16 -11.33 -2.55
N GLU A 268 0.56 -10.53 -1.55
CA GLU A 268 0.56 -9.07 -1.68
C GLU A 268 1.56 -8.54 -2.72
N THR A 269 2.73 -9.18 -2.90
CA THR A 269 3.67 -8.75 -3.95
C THR A 269 3.12 -8.94 -5.35
N TYR A 270 2.36 -10.01 -5.59
CA TYR A 270 1.65 -10.22 -6.85
C TYR A 270 0.59 -9.13 -7.07
N LEU A 271 -0.21 -8.84 -6.05
CA LEU A 271 -1.24 -7.81 -6.12
C LEU A 271 -0.64 -6.43 -6.41
N ARG A 272 0.43 -6.04 -5.71
CA ARG A 272 1.10 -4.75 -5.89
C ARG A 272 1.82 -4.61 -7.23
N SER A 273 2.25 -5.71 -7.81
CA SER A 273 2.84 -5.74 -9.16
C SER A 273 1.80 -5.67 -10.28
N GLY A 274 0.50 -5.79 -9.96
CA GLY A 274 -0.59 -5.85 -10.93
C GLY A 274 -0.81 -7.24 -11.54
N ASP A 275 -0.13 -8.26 -11.04
CA ASP A 275 -0.32 -9.65 -11.45
C ASP A 275 -1.50 -10.27 -10.68
N LEU A 276 -2.70 -9.95 -11.12
CA LEU A 276 -3.93 -10.44 -10.50
C LEU A 276 -4.06 -11.98 -10.54
N PRO A 277 -3.70 -12.67 -11.65
CA PRO A 277 -3.73 -14.13 -11.66
C PRO A 277 -2.79 -14.78 -10.62
N GLY A 278 -1.56 -14.26 -10.49
CA GLY A 278 -0.61 -14.71 -9.46
C GLY A 278 -1.13 -14.44 -8.04
N ALA A 279 -1.65 -13.23 -7.81
CA ALA A 279 -2.27 -12.89 -6.53
C ALA A 279 -3.43 -13.82 -6.17
N LEU A 280 -4.31 -14.11 -7.14
CA LEU A 280 -5.45 -15.01 -6.94
C LEU A 280 -4.99 -16.41 -6.52
N ALA A 281 -3.98 -16.97 -7.20
CA ALA A 281 -3.46 -18.31 -6.87
C ALA A 281 -2.92 -18.38 -5.43
N GLU A 282 -2.13 -17.40 -5.03
CA GLU A 282 -1.56 -17.35 -3.68
C GLU A 282 -2.63 -17.12 -2.60
N PHE A 283 -3.61 -16.21 -2.84
CA PHE A 283 -4.72 -16.00 -1.90
C PHE A 283 -5.64 -17.22 -1.81
N GLN A 284 -5.86 -17.97 -2.90
CA GLN A 284 -6.60 -19.22 -2.87
C GLN A 284 -5.90 -20.29 -2.02
N GLN A 285 -4.58 -20.40 -2.17
CA GLN A 285 -3.76 -21.32 -1.35
C GLN A 285 -3.83 -20.91 0.12
N LEU A 286 -3.70 -19.62 0.42
CA LEU A 286 -3.78 -19.08 1.76
C LEU A 286 -5.16 -19.33 2.39
N ALA A 287 -6.25 -19.11 1.64
CA ALA A 287 -7.62 -19.39 2.09
C ALA A 287 -7.88 -20.89 2.31
N ALA A 288 -7.21 -21.76 1.55
CA ALA A 288 -7.27 -23.20 1.77
C ALA A 288 -6.50 -23.64 3.03
N SER A 289 -5.39 -22.98 3.36
CA SER A 289 -4.58 -23.23 4.56
C SER A 289 -5.27 -22.71 5.84
N TYR A 290 -6.09 -21.66 5.72
CA TYR A 290 -6.79 -21.02 6.83
C TYR A 290 -8.30 -20.94 6.54
N PRO A 291 -9.02 -22.06 6.51
CA PRO A 291 -10.42 -22.12 6.07
C PRO A 291 -11.41 -21.35 6.96
N GLU A 292 -11.06 -21.09 8.21
CA GLU A 292 -11.84 -20.27 9.14
C GLU A 292 -11.70 -18.77 8.93
N ASP A 293 -10.68 -18.34 8.17
CA ASP A 293 -10.45 -16.92 7.88
C ASP A 293 -11.27 -16.50 6.65
N LEU A 294 -12.51 -16.08 6.91
CA LEU A 294 -13.43 -15.65 5.85
C LEU A 294 -12.97 -14.38 5.12
N ALA A 295 -12.11 -13.56 5.74
CA ALA A 295 -11.56 -12.38 5.09
C ALA A 295 -10.66 -12.75 3.90
N LEU A 296 -9.93 -13.86 3.97
CA LEU A 296 -9.15 -14.37 2.85
C LEU A 296 -10.04 -14.79 1.67
N ARG A 297 -11.17 -15.44 1.96
CA ARG A 297 -12.16 -15.82 0.93
C ARG A 297 -12.83 -14.58 0.31
N ASN A 298 -13.15 -13.58 1.11
CA ASN A 298 -13.62 -12.28 0.60
C ASN A 298 -12.60 -11.64 -0.34
N ARG A 299 -11.30 -11.73 0.02
CA ARG A 299 -10.22 -11.23 -0.83
C ARG A 299 -10.13 -11.97 -2.16
N VAL A 300 -10.29 -13.30 -2.15
CA VAL A 300 -10.39 -14.13 -3.37
C VAL A 300 -11.59 -13.69 -4.21
N GLY A 301 -12.76 -13.49 -3.59
CA GLY A 301 -13.95 -12.98 -4.26
C GLY A 301 -13.72 -11.63 -4.92
N LEU A 302 -13.11 -10.69 -4.22
CA LEU A 302 -12.78 -9.36 -4.76
C LEU A 302 -11.82 -9.44 -5.95
N LEU A 303 -10.76 -10.26 -5.87
CA LEU A 303 -9.81 -10.45 -6.98
C LEU A 303 -10.49 -11.02 -8.22
N LEU A 304 -11.39 -11.99 -8.04
CA LEU A 304 -12.19 -12.56 -9.13
C LEU A 304 -13.10 -11.51 -9.77
N ILE A 305 -13.69 -10.58 -8.98
CA ILE A 305 -14.47 -9.44 -9.49
C ILE A 305 -13.60 -8.51 -10.33
N GLU A 306 -12.41 -8.12 -9.82
CA GLU A 306 -11.47 -7.27 -10.56
C GLU A 306 -11.04 -7.89 -11.89
N MET A 307 -10.94 -9.23 -11.94
CA MET A 307 -10.67 -10.01 -13.15
C MET A 307 -11.91 -10.25 -14.02
N LYS A 308 -13.08 -9.70 -13.67
CA LYS A 308 -14.38 -9.90 -14.32
C LYS A 308 -14.86 -11.37 -14.36
N ARG A 309 -14.38 -12.21 -13.45
CA ARG A 309 -14.75 -13.62 -13.29
C ARG A 309 -15.92 -13.74 -12.30
N HIS A 310 -17.04 -13.07 -12.62
CA HIS A 310 -18.15 -12.84 -11.69
C HIS A 310 -18.84 -14.13 -11.21
N GLU A 311 -18.93 -15.18 -12.07
CA GLU A 311 -19.57 -16.46 -11.67
C GLU A 311 -18.72 -17.23 -10.65
N GLU A 312 -17.40 -17.15 -10.76
CA GLU A 312 -16.51 -17.79 -9.79
C GLU A 312 -16.48 -17.01 -8.47
N ALA A 313 -16.46 -15.68 -8.53
CA ALA A 313 -16.57 -14.83 -7.36
C ALA A 313 -17.88 -15.09 -6.60
N GLN A 314 -19.00 -15.21 -7.32
CA GLN A 314 -20.30 -15.53 -6.75
C GLN A 314 -20.24 -16.81 -5.91
N LYS A 315 -19.66 -17.90 -6.44
CA LYS A 315 -19.58 -19.19 -5.73
C LYS A 315 -18.80 -19.07 -4.41
N VAL A 316 -17.65 -18.39 -4.47
CA VAL A 316 -16.79 -18.19 -3.27
C VAL A 316 -17.54 -17.37 -2.21
N LEU A 317 -18.21 -16.28 -2.62
CA LEU A 317 -18.92 -15.39 -1.70
C LEU A 317 -20.18 -16.03 -1.13
N GLU A 318 -20.89 -16.84 -1.91
CA GLU A 318 -22.03 -17.64 -1.42
C GLU A 318 -21.57 -18.67 -0.38
N GLU A 319 -20.38 -19.25 -0.52
CA GLU A 319 -19.79 -20.13 0.52
C GLU A 319 -19.48 -19.37 1.80
N VAL A 320 -18.93 -18.16 1.70
CA VAL A 320 -18.72 -17.29 2.87
C VAL A 320 -20.05 -17.00 3.57
N LEU A 321 -21.10 -16.65 2.83
CA LEU A 321 -22.41 -16.33 3.38
C LEU A 321 -23.17 -17.56 3.93
N LYS A 322 -22.82 -18.77 3.55
CA LYS A 322 -23.32 -20.01 4.20
C LYS A 322 -22.70 -20.18 5.58
N LEU A 323 -21.44 -19.78 5.77
CA LEU A 323 -20.72 -19.88 7.04
C LEU A 323 -21.03 -18.72 7.97
N ASP A 324 -21.11 -17.52 7.42
CA ASP A 324 -21.43 -16.26 8.12
C ASP A 324 -22.51 -15.50 7.32
N PRO A 325 -23.81 -15.74 7.61
CA PRO A 325 -24.89 -15.05 6.92
C PRO A 325 -24.94 -13.53 7.12
N ASP A 326 -24.27 -13.02 8.15
CA ASP A 326 -24.22 -11.59 8.49
C ASP A 326 -22.99 -10.88 7.93
N ASN A 327 -22.16 -11.56 7.15
CA ASN A 327 -20.96 -11.00 6.53
C ASN A 327 -21.31 -9.93 5.51
N GLN A 328 -21.25 -8.67 5.92
CA GLN A 328 -21.64 -7.52 5.10
C GLN A 328 -20.72 -7.35 3.89
N GLU A 329 -19.42 -7.62 4.05
CA GLU A 329 -18.44 -7.52 2.98
C GLU A 329 -18.71 -8.54 1.86
N ALA A 330 -18.89 -9.81 2.22
CA ALA A 330 -19.22 -10.86 1.26
C ALA A 330 -20.55 -10.56 0.54
N ARG A 331 -21.55 -10.06 1.27
CA ARG A 331 -22.85 -9.69 0.70
C ARG A 331 -22.74 -8.53 -0.27
N PHE A 332 -21.93 -7.53 0.08
CA PHE A 332 -21.66 -6.40 -0.81
C PHE A 332 -20.98 -6.85 -2.11
N TYR A 333 -19.92 -7.65 -2.00
CA TYR A 333 -19.23 -8.18 -3.19
C TYR A 333 -20.10 -9.13 -4.03
N LEU A 334 -20.98 -9.90 -3.39
CA LEU A 334 -21.95 -10.72 -4.12
C LEU A 334 -22.92 -9.86 -4.94
N ALA A 335 -23.37 -8.74 -4.39
CA ALA A 335 -24.19 -7.80 -5.14
C ALA A 335 -23.43 -7.20 -6.33
N VAL A 336 -22.15 -6.86 -6.18
CA VAL A 336 -21.29 -6.40 -7.28
C VAL A 336 -21.11 -7.50 -8.35
N CYS A 337 -21.04 -8.77 -7.95
CA CYS A 337 -21.02 -9.88 -8.91
C CYS A 337 -22.30 -9.93 -9.74
N PHE A 338 -23.47 -9.80 -9.11
CA PHE A 338 -24.74 -9.77 -9.81
C PHE A 338 -24.88 -8.55 -10.73
N GLU A 339 -24.38 -7.38 -10.31
CA GLU A 339 -24.31 -6.19 -11.16
C GLU A 339 -23.45 -6.45 -12.41
N GLY A 340 -22.24 -7.03 -12.25
CA GLY A 340 -21.36 -7.40 -13.36
C GLY A 340 -21.95 -8.45 -14.31
N GLN A 341 -22.82 -9.33 -13.82
CA GLN A 341 -23.60 -10.30 -14.59
C GLN A 341 -24.89 -9.70 -15.20
N GLN A 342 -25.16 -8.40 -15.01
CA GLN A 342 -26.40 -7.71 -15.40
C GLN A 342 -27.67 -8.28 -14.72
N ARG A 343 -27.53 -8.97 -13.59
CA ARG A 343 -28.64 -9.54 -12.79
C ARG A 343 -29.07 -8.51 -11.74
N TYR A 344 -29.58 -7.38 -12.22
CA TYR A 344 -29.77 -6.15 -11.44
C TYR A 344 -30.74 -6.31 -10.25
N GLU A 345 -31.85 -7.04 -10.42
CA GLU A 345 -32.80 -7.24 -9.31
C GLU A 345 -32.20 -8.10 -8.18
N GLN A 346 -31.31 -9.04 -8.52
CA GLN A 346 -30.63 -9.85 -7.52
C GLN A 346 -29.56 -9.02 -6.79
N ALA A 347 -28.86 -8.12 -7.50
CA ALA A 347 -27.95 -7.17 -6.87
C ALA A 347 -28.71 -6.30 -5.85
N LEU A 348 -29.84 -5.72 -6.22
CA LEU A 348 -30.68 -4.92 -5.32
C LEU A 348 -31.16 -5.73 -4.10
N ALA A 349 -31.53 -7.00 -4.30
CA ALA A 349 -31.97 -7.86 -3.21
C ALA A 349 -30.86 -8.12 -2.18
N GLU A 350 -29.61 -8.32 -2.62
CA GLU A 350 -28.47 -8.46 -1.71
C GLU A 350 -28.08 -7.14 -1.03
N LEU A 351 -28.06 -6.02 -1.77
CA LEU A 351 -27.80 -4.71 -1.21
C LEU A 351 -28.85 -4.27 -0.18
N ALA A 352 -30.10 -4.74 -0.32
CA ALA A 352 -31.17 -4.44 0.63
C ALA A 352 -30.99 -5.13 2.00
N LYS A 353 -30.27 -6.25 2.05
CA LYS A 353 -29.98 -6.99 3.30
C LYS A 353 -28.87 -6.38 4.12
N ILE A 354 -28.08 -5.45 3.57
CA ILE A 354 -27.00 -4.76 4.29
C ILE A 354 -27.63 -3.64 5.15
N PRO A 355 -27.36 -3.61 6.46
CA PRO A 355 -27.95 -2.62 7.35
C PRO A 355 -27.60 -1.17 6.96
N PRO A 356 -28.48 -0.18 7.20
CA PRO A 356 -28.27 1.23 6.84
C PRO A 356 -27.28 1.94 7.77
N ARG A 357 -26.47 1.20 8.50
CA ARG A 357 -25.43 1.70 9.41
C ARG A 357 -24.26 0.75 9.34
N GLY A 358 -23.12 1.24 8.84
CA GLY A 358 -21.93 0.42 8.75
C GLY A 358 -20.94 1.00 7.74
N GLU A 359 -19.78 0.42 7.70
CA GLU A 359 -18.66 0.84 6.85
C GLU A 359 -19.04 0.87 5.36
N TYR A 360 -19.81 -0.12 4.91
CA TYR A 360 -20.19 -0.29 3.49
C TYR A 360 -21.43 0.50 3.08
N TYR A 361 -22.18 1.13 4.01
CA TYR A 361 -23.47 1.71 3.67
C TYR A 361 -23.42 2.78 2.58
N GLY A 362 -22.40 3.63 2.61
CA GLY A 362 -22.21 4.63 1.54
C GLY A 362 -21.97 4.00 0.17
N ASP A 363 -21.20 2.92 0.11
CA ASP A 363 -20.92 2.20 -1.13
C ASP A 363 -22.13 1.41 -1.61
N VAL A 364 -22.91 0.82 -0.69
CA VAL A 364 -24.21 0.19 -0.98
C VAL A 364 -25.14 1.17 -1.68
N LEU A 365 -25.25 2.40 -1.22
CA LEU A 365 -26.09 3.43 -1.82
C LEU A 365 -25.60 3.81 -3.22
N VAL A 366 -24.29 3.92 -3.42
CA VAL A 366 -23.70 4.20 -4.74
C VAL A 366 -24.03 3.06 -5.72
N HIS A 367 -23.84 1.80 -5.32
CA HIS A 367 -24.16 0.64 -6.17
C HIS A 367 -25.66 0.51 -6.45
N LYS A 368 -26.53 0.77 -5.45
CA LYS A 368 -27.98 0.87 -5.69
C LYS A 368 -28.29 1.91 -6.75
N GLY A 369 -27.67 3.09 -6.67
CA GLY A 369 -27.85 4.14 -7.65
C GLY A 369 -27.42 3.72 -9.06
N PHE A 370 -26.30 3.04 -9.21
CA PHE A 370 -25.87 2.50 -10.51
C PHE A 370 -26.83 1.45 -11.05
N VAL A 371 -27.23 0.49 -10.22
CA VAL A 371 -28.18 -0.57 -10.63
C VAL A 371 -29.52 0.03 -11.05
N PHE A 372 -30.07 0.98 -10.28
CA PHE A 372 -31.28 1.70 -10.69
C PHE A 372 -31.09 2.47 -11.99
N GLY A 373 -29.92 3.08 -12.18
CA GLY A 373 -29.56 3.77 -13.41
C GLY A 373 -29.50 2.86 -14.65
N HIS A 374 -29.04 1.61 -14.49
CA HIS A 374 -29.06 0.58 -15.54
C HIS A 374 -30.48 0.09 -15.87
N LEU A 375 -31.36 0.08 -14.88
CA LEU A 375 -32.78 -0.25 -15.04
C LEU A 375 -33.61 0.92 -15.55
N ASP A 376 -33.02 2.06 -15.86
CA ASP A 376 -33.64 3.35 -16.22
C ASP A 376 -34.61 3.89 -15.15
N ARG A 377 -34.46 3.43 -13.90
CA ARG A 377 -35.24 3.86 -12.72
C ARG A 377 -34.56 5.10 -12.11
N LEU A 378 -34.61 6.23 -12.85
CA LEU A 378 -33.81 7.42 -12.55
C LEU A 378 -34.19 8.10 -11.22
N ASP A 379 -35.45 7.97 -10.78
CA ASP A 379 -35.92 8.53 -9.50
C ASP A 379 -35.27 7.82 -8.31
N GLU A 380 -35.25 6.49 -8.35
CA GLU A 380 -34.60 5.70 -7.30
C GLU A 380 -33.09 5.83 -7.34
N ALA A 381 -32.49 5.94 -8.54
CA ALA A 381 -31.05 6.21 -8.69
C ALA A 381 -30.68 7.55 -8.03
N LEU A 382 -31.46 8.60 -8.31
CA LEU A 382 -31.25 9.91 -7.72
C LEU A 382 -31.38 9.88 -6.19
N ALA A 383 -32.42 9.24 -5.68
CA ALA A 383 -32.63 9.11 -4.22
C ALA A 383 -31.45 8.39 -3.55
N ALA A 384 -30.96 7.29 -4.15
CA ALA A 384 -29.82 6.54 -3.64
C ALA A 384 -28.52 7.38 -3.65
N PHE A 385 -28.22 8.09 -4.74
CA PHE A 385 -27.03 8.95 -4.82
C PHE A 385 -27.12 10.16 -3.88
N GLN A 386 -28.30 10.76 -3.71
CA GLN A 386 -28.50 11.85 -2.76
C GLN A 386 -28.28 11.40 -1.32
N GLU A 387 -28.74 10.21 -0.97
CA GLU A 387 -28.50 9.64 0.36
C GLU A 387 -27.01 9.29 0.52
N ALA A 388 -26.34 8.77 -0.52
CA ALA A 388 -24.89 8.58 -0.50
C ALA A 388 -24.12 9.88 -0.25
N ALA A 389 -24.55 10.99 -0.86
CA ALA A 389 -23.97 12.31 -0.64
C ALA A 389 -24.20 12.83 0.79
N ARG A 390 -25.35 12.50 1.42
CA ARG A 390 -25.57 12.81 2.85
C ARG A 390 -24.67 11.99 3.77
N VAL A 391 -24.45 10.72 3.46
CA VAL A 391 -23.56 9.81 4.25
C VAL A 391 -22.10 10.19 4.07
N LYS A 392 -21.70 10.57 2.85
CA LYS A 392 -20.32 10.94 2.50
C LYS A 392 -20.26 12.39 1.95
N PRO A 393 -20.55 13.43 2.74
CA PRO A 393 -20.72 14.80 2.24
C PRO A 393 -19.43 15.42 1.69
N GLN A 394 -18.27 14.89 2.02
CA GLN A 394 -16.97 15.33 1.52
C GLN A 394 -16.49 14.51 0.31
N ASP A 395 -17.29 13.58 -0.19
CA ASP A 395 -16.96 12.81 -1.37
C ASP A 395 -17.55 13.46 -2.62
N GLY A 396 -16.71 14.18 -3.38
CA GLY A 396 -17.12 14.83 -4.63
C GLY A 396 -17.71 13.87 -5.66
N ASN A 397 -17.40 12.56 -5.59
CA ASN A 397 -17.94 11.60 -6.51
C ASN A 397 -19.46 11.38 -6.31
N THR A 398 -19.93 11.38 -5.07
CA THR A 398 -21.38 11.26 -4.81
C THR A 398 -22.17 12.44 -5.34
N HIS A 399 -21.67 13.68 -5.17
CA HIS A 399 -22.26 14.89 -5.74
C HIS A 399 -22.23 14.87 -7.28
N TYR A 400 -21.14 14.38 -7.87
CA TYR A 400 -21.03 14.19 -9.31
C TYR A 400 -22.09 13.22 -9.84
N LEU A 401 -22.30 12.07 -9.18
CA LEU A 401 -23.33 11.08 -9.55
C LEU A 401 -24.74 11.66 -9.47
N VAL A 402 -25.04 12.45 -8.44
CA VAL A 402 -26.29 13.22 -8.34
C VAL A 402 -26.46 14.13 -9.56
N GLY A 403 -25.40 14.89 -9.91
CA GLY A 403 -25.44 15.82 -11.04
C GLY A 403 -25.64 15.13 -12.38
N VAL A 404 -24.93 14.03 -12.65
CA VAL A 404 -25.08 13.24 -13.89
C VAL A 404 -26.49 12.63 -13.97
N THR A 405 -27.06 12.20 -12.84
CA THR A 405 -28.42 11.68 -12.82
C THR A 405 -29.44 12.77 -13.15
N HIS A 406 -29.26 13.99 -12.62
CA HIS A 406 -30.08 15.15 -13.01
C HIS A 406 -29.95 15.50 -14.51
N LEU A 407 -28.73 15.38 -15.11
CA LEU A 407 -28.56 15.54 -16.56
C LEU A 407 -29.39 14.54 -17.37
N ARG A 408 -29.37 13.25 -16.97
CA ARG A 408 -30.21 12.22 -17.62
C ARG A 408 -31.69 12.52 -17.51
N ARG A 409 -32.14 13.12 -16.41
CA ARG A 409 -33.52 13.57 -16.18
C ARG A 409 -33.86 14.90 -16.86
N LYS A 410 -32.89 15.52 -17.55
CA LYS A 410 -33.00 16.84 -18.17
C LYS A 410 -33.30 18.00 -17.17
N GLU A 411 -32.90 17.80 -15.92
CA GLU A 411 -33.05 18.78 -14.83
C GLU A 411 -31.75 19.61 -14.71
N TYR A 412 -31.50 20.45 -15.70
CA TYR A 412 -30.19 21.04 -15.93
C TYR A 412 -29.71 22.00 -14.82
N ALA A 413 -30.65 22.74 -14.20
CA ALA A 413 -30.31 23.63 -13.10
C ALA A 413 -29.85 22.90 -11.84
N GLN A 414 -30.47 21.73 -11.53
CA GLN A 414 -30.06 20.89 -10.42
C GLN A 414 -28.75 20.17 -10.75
N ALA A 415 -28.56 19.76 -12.00
CA ALA A 415 -27.33 19.14 -12.47
C ALA A 415 -26.12 20.06 -12.28
N THR A 416 -26.22 21.33 -12.74
CA THR A 416 -25.15 22.31 -12.60
C THR A 416 -24.76 22.48 -11.13
N LYS A 417 -25.73 22.67 -10.24
CA LYS A 417 -25.49 22.85 -8.80
C LYS A 417 -24.76 21.65 -8.17
N ALA A 418 -25.20 20.44 -8.49
CA ALA A 418 -24.58 19.24 -7.92
C ALA A 418 -23.15 19.02 -8.45
N ILE A 419 -22.88 19.31 -9.73
CA ILE A 419 -21.54 19.17 -10.31
C ILE A 419 -20.61 20.30 -9.83
N GLU A 420 -21.13 21.53 -9.59
CA GLU A 420 -20.39 22.61 -8.93
C GLU A 420 -19.85 22.18 -7.57
N GLU A 421 -20.68 21.52 -6.74
CA GLU A 421 -20.24 20.96 -5.46
C GLU A 421 -19.17 19.87 -5.64
N ALA A 422 -19.31 19.00 -6.65
CA ALA A 422 -18.28 18.01 -6.95
C ALA A 422 -16.94 18.66 -7.33
N VAL A 423 -16.98 19.75 -8.13
CA VAL A 423 -15.79 20.53 -8.51
C VAL A 423 -15.18 21.24 -7.30
N LEU A 424 -16.01 21.81 -6.42
CA LEU A 424 -15.55 22.46 -5.19
C LEU A 424 -14.77 21.48 -4.29
N LEU A 425 -15.28 20.25 -4.14
CA LEU A 425 -14.65 19.22 -3.32
C LEU A 425 -13.39 18.64 -3.98
N ASN A 426 -13.37 18.53 -5.30
CA ASN A 426 -12.24 17.98 -6.06
C ASN A 426 -11.88 18.87 -7.26
N PRO A 427 -11.25 20.04 -7.05
CA PRO A 427 -11.04 21.07 -8.08
C PRO A 427 -10.04 20.67 -9.18
N ASN A 428 -9.32 19.59 -8.99
CA ASN A 428 -8.36 19.06 -9.97
C ASN A 428 -8.89 17.83 -10.73
N ASN A 429 -10.19 17.52 -10.64
CA ASN A 429 -10.79 16.44 -11.42
C ASN A 429 -11.23 16.93 -12.79
N VAL A 430 -10.50 16.54 -13.83
CA VAL A 430 -10.73 16.93 -15.23
C VAL A 430 -12.16 16.58 -15.68
N ASN A 431 -12.63 15.36 -15.34
CA ASN A 431 -13.95 14.91 -15.75
C ASN A 431 -15.09 15.74 -15.12
N TYR A 432 -14.91 16.21 -13.88
CA TYR A 432 -15.93 17.06 -13.26
C TYR A 432 -16.05 18.42 -13.98
N HIS A 433 -14.94 19.02 -14.39
CA HIS A 433 -14.95 20.28 -15.17
C HIS A 433 -15.58 20.07 -16.54
N PHE A 434 -15.27 18.97 -17.23
CA PHE A 434 -15.89 18.62 -18.51
C PHE A 434 -17.42 18.48 -18.38
N GLN A 435 -17.87 17.69 -17.42
CA GLN A 435 -19.31 17.47 -17.20
C GLN A 435 -20.02 18.74 -16.71
N LEU A 436 -19.31 19.60 -15.96
CA LEU A 436 -19.84 20.90 -15.58
C LEU A 436 -20.05 21.80 -16.81
N GLY A 437 -19.10 21.75 -17.76
CA GLY A 437 -19.25 22.44 -19.05
C GLY A 437 -20.48 21.99 -19.83
N ALA A 438 -20.67 20.67 -19.95
CA ALA A 438 -21.85 20.08 -20.58
C ALA A 438 -23.15 20.41 -19.83
N ALA A 439 -23.14 20.44 -18.51
CA ALA A 439 -24.29 20.81 -17.70
C ALA A 439 -24.66 22.30 -17.89
N TYR A 440 -23.68 23.21 -17.93
CA TYR A 440 -23.90 24.62 -18.19
C TYR A 440 -24.44 24.87 -19.61
N GLU A 441 -23.89 24.19 -20.63
CA GLU A 441 -24.37 24.27 -22.02
C GLU A 441 -25.84 23.88 -22.09
N ARG A 442 -26.23 22.72 -21.53
CA ARG A 442 -27.62 22.28 -21.46
C ARG A 442 -28.51 23.23 -20.67
N ASN A 443 -27.97 23.92 -19.68
CA ASN A 443 -28.67 24.92 -18.87
C ASN A 443 -28.64 26.33 -19.49
N ARG A 444 -28.18 26.43 -20.75
CA ARG A 444 -28.06 27.71 -21.51
C ARG A 444 -27.17 28.78 -20.86
N GLN A 445 -26.18 28.34 -20.06
CA GLN A 445 -25.17 29.23 -19.44
C GLN A 445 -23.86 29.19 -20.24
N ILE A 446 -23.89 29.69 -21.47
CA ILE A 446 -22.86 29.50 -22.50
C ILE A 446 -21.47 30.01 -22.02
N ASP A 447 -21.41 31.22 -21.42
CA ASP A 447 -20.15 31.78 -20.93
C ASP A 447 -19.50 30.89 -19.83
N ARG A 448 -20.31 30.29 -18.97
CA ARG A 448 -19.83 29.37 -17.93
C ARG A 448 -19.42 28.03 -18.52
N ALA A 449 -20.12 27.53 -19.51
CA ALA A 449 -19.77 26.32 -20.23
C ALA A 449 -18.39 26.47 -20.90
N GLU A 450 -18.17 27.59 -21.60
CA GLU A 450 -16.87 27.93 -22.21
C GLU A 450 -15.75 27.89 -21.15
N GLN A 451 -15.92 28.57 -20.03
CA GLN A 451 -14.93 28.61 -18.94
C GLN A 451 -14.61 27.23 -18.43
N ALA A 452 -15.62 26.37 -18.23
CA ALA A 452 -15.45 24.99 -17.74
C ALA A 452 -14.72 24.12 -18.77
N PHE A 453 -15.08 24.18 -20.05
CA PHE A 453 -14.38 23.46 -21.12
C PHE A 453 -12.93 23.93 -21.29
N ARG A 454 -12.69 25.24 -21.29
CA ARG A 454 -11.32 25.79 -21.33
C ARG A 454 -10.50 25.36 -20.10
N ARG A 455 -11.13 25.26 -18.92
CA ARG A 455 -10.47 24.74 -17.73
C ARG A 455 -10.11 23.25 -17.90
N THR A 456 -11.00 22.44 -18.47
CA THR A 456 -10.75 21.04 -18.84
C THR A 456 -9.52 20.93 -19.75
N LEU A 457 -9.49 21.71 -20.83
CA LEU A 457 -8.39 21.71 -21.81
C LEU A 457 -7.06 22.20 -21.23
N LYS A 458 -7.10 23.12 -20.26
CA LYS A 458 -5.91 23.57 -19.54
C LYS A 458 -5.34 22.45 -18.65
N MET A 459 -6.19 21.62 -18.08
CA MET A 459 -5.80 20.51 -17.20
C MET A 459 -5.38 19.26 -17.99
N ASP A 460 -6.08 18.98 -19.08
CA ASP A 460 -5.78 17.89 -20.01
C ASP A 460 -5.82 18.41 -21.46
N PRO A 461 -4.67 18.80 -22.02
CA PRO A 461 -4.55 19.27 -23.41
C PRO A 461 -4.82 18.19 -24.46
N LYS A 462 -5.04 16.94 -24.08
CA LYS A 462 -5.37 15.82 -24.98
C LYS A 462 -6.84 15.37 -24.87
N HIS A 463 -7.69 16.12 -24.20
CA HIS A 463 -9.10 15.79 -24.05
C HIS A 463 -9.88 16.11 -25.33
N ALA A 464 -9.97 15.13 -26.23
CA ALA A 464 -10.61 15.29 -27.55
C ALA A 464 -12.07 15.74 -27.47
N ASP A 465 -12.86 15.12 -26.58
CA ASP A 465 -14.27 15.50 -26.36
C ASP A 465 -14.42 16.98 -25.97
N ALA A 466 -13.56 17.49 -25.08
CA ALA A 466 -13.68 18.88 -24.64
C ALA A 466 -13.42 19.89 -25.78
N TYR A 467 -12.48 19.57 -26.67
CA TYR A 467 -12.31 20.36 -27.91
C TYR A 467 -13.54 20.32 -28.78
N ASN A 468 -14.11 19.13 -29.01
CA ASN A 468 -15.29 18.97 -29.85
C ASN A 468 -16.53 19.67 -29.23
N TYR A 469 -16.79 19.43 -27.94
CA TYR A 469 -17.95 20.04 -27.26
C TYR A 469 -17.89 21.58 -27.27
N LEU A 470 -16.71 22.16 -26.97
CA LEU A 470 -16.54 23.61 -27.03
C LEU A 470 -16.72 24.13 -28.45
N GLY A 471 -16.13 23.48 -29.44
CA GLY A 471 -16.25 23.86 -30.84
C GLY A 471 -17.70 23.74 -31.36
N TYR A 472 -18.36 22.61 -31.07
CA TYR A 472 -19.75 22.39 -31.45
C TYR A 472 -20.70 23.42 -30.81
N MET A 473 -20.53 23.69 -29.52
CA MET A 473 -21.29 24.71 -28.79
C MET A 473 -21.16 26.09 -29.47
N PHE A 474 -19.94 26.48 -29.86
CA PHE A 474 -19.73 27.73 -30.59
C PHE A 474 -20.44 27.77 -31.95
N ALA A 475 -20.38 26.63 -32.69
CA ALA A 475 -21.09 26.52 -33.96
C ALA A 475 -22.61 26.61 -33.77
N GLU A 476 -23.17 25.90 -32.78
CA GLU A 476 -24.61 25.90 -32.53
C GLU A 476 -25.14 27.28 -32.13
N GLU A 477 -24.43 28.00 -31.26
CA GLU A 477 -24.78 29.35 -30.82
C GLU A 477 -24.39 30.44 -31.86
N GLY A 478 -23.69 30.10 -32.94
CA GLY A 478 -23.28 31.02 -33.98
C GLY A 478 -22.21 32.03 -33.55
N ILE A 479 -21.43 31.71 -32.53
CA ILE A 479 -20.36 32.55 -31.97
C ILE A 479 -18.99 31.93 -32.24
N HIS A 480 -17.95 32.73 -32.32
CA HIS A 480 -16.55 32.26 -32.49
C HIS A 480 -16.35 31.16 -33.54
N LEU A 481 -17.05 31.28 -34.69
CA LEU A 481 -17.16 30.22 -35.70
C LEU A 481 -15.79 29.75 -36.28
N GLU A 482 -14.82 30.63 -36.46
CA GLU A 482 -13.48 30.25 -36.91
C GLU A 482 -12.71 29.50 -35.82
N GLU A 483 -12.87 29.88 -34.55
CA GLU A 483 -12.33 29.17 -33.42
C GLU A 483 -13.00 27.77 -33.29
N SER A 484 -14.31 27.67 -33.50
CA SER A 484 -15.07 26.44 -33.53
C SER A 484 -14.40 25.40 -34.48
N VAL A 485 -14.17 25.81 -35.75
CA VAL A 485 -13.48 24.95 -36.74
C VAL A 485 -12.09 24.54 -36.26
N THR A 486 -11.35 25.46 -35.65
CA THR A 486 -10.01 25.18 -35.14
C THR A 486 -10.03 24.16 -34.01
N LEU A 487 -10.95 24.30 -33.05
CA LEU A 487 -11.12 23.40 -31.91
C LEU A 487 -11.52 21.99 -32.36
N ILE A 488 -12.52 21.88 -33.27
CA ILE A 488 -12.98 20.58 -33.76
C ILE A 488 -11.88 19.88 -34.58
N LYS A 489 -11.11 20.63 -35.39
CA LYS A 489 -9.93 20.07 -36.06
C LYS A 489 -8.91 19.50 -35.06
N LYS A 490 -8.73 20.18 -33.93
CA LYS A 490 -7.84 19.68 -32.89
C LYS A 490 -8.36 18.40 -32.22
N ALA A 491 -9.68 18.27 -32.05
CA ALA A 491 -10.30 17.02 -31.64
C ALA A 491 -10.03 15.89 -32.66
N LEU A 492 -10.15 16.20 -33.96
CA LEU A 492 -9.88 15.24 -35.05
C LEU A 492 -8.39 14.89 -35.22
N GLU A 493 -7.46 15.77 -34.80
CA GLU A 493 -6.02 15.40 -34.73
C GLU A 493 -5.80 14.29 -33.69
N LEU A 494 -6.59 14.30 -32.61
CA LEU A 494 -6.53 13.29 -31.54
C LEU A 494 -7.29 12.02 -31.92
N GLU A 495 -8.47 12.17 -32.55
CA GLU A 495 -9.33 11.06 -32.98
C GLU A 495 -9.79 11.23 -34.44
N PRO A 496 -8.97 10.89 -35.44
CA PRO A 496 -9.20 11.22 -36.85
C PRO A 496 -10.44 10.60 -37.51
N ASN A 497 -10.91 9.48 -36.96
CA ASN A 497 -12.04 8.71 -37.50
C ASN A 497 -13.30 8.77 -36.62
N ASN A 498 -13.37 9.74 -35.70
CA ASN A 498 -14.57 9.94 -34.89
C ASN A 498 -15.66 10.62 -35.73
N GLY A 499 -16.69 9.86 -36.14
CA GLY A 499 -17.78 10.35 -37.00
C GLY A 499 -18.56 11.51 -36.40
N ALA A 500 -18.72 11.55 -35.07
CA ALA A 500 -19.39 12.66 -34.40
C ALA A 500 -18.56 13.97 -34.45
N PHE A 501 -17.21 13.86 -34.38
CA PHE A 501 -16.34 15.04 -34.51
C PHE A 501 -16.33 15.54 -35.97
N VAL A 502 -16.40 14.62 -36.94
CA VAL A 502 -16.50 14.98 -38.34
C VAL A 502 -17.84 15.68 -38.65
N ASP A 503 -18.95 15.19 -38.05
CA ASP A 503 -20.25 15.89 -38.12
C ASP A 503 -20.16 17.31 -37.53
N SER A 504 -19.60 17.44 -36.33
CA SER A 504 -19.39 18.75 -35.70
C SER A 504 -18.59 19.70 -36.58
N LEU A 505 -17.55 19.20 -37.29
CA LEU A 505 -16.78 19.99 -38.25
C LEU A 505 -17.64 20.44 -39.43
N GLY A 506 -18.42 19.51 -40.00
CA GLY A 506 -19.35 19.82 -41.08
C GLY A 506 -20.39 20.87 -40.69
N TRP A 507 -20.95 20.73 -39.50
CA TRP A 507 -21.89 21.70 -38.93
C TRP A 507 -21.26 23.08 -38.71
N ALA A 508 -20.01 23.14 -38.16
CA ALA A 508 -19.28 24.38 -37.99
C ALA A 508 -19.01 25.06 -39.35
N TYR A 509 -18.65 24.33 -40.39
CA TYR A 509 -18.52 24.85 -41.74
C TYR A 509 -19.86 25.39 -42.30
N TYR A 510 -20.98 24.69 -42.07
CA TYR A 510 -22.28 25.11 -42.48
C TYR A 510 -22.66 26.46 -41.84
N LYS A 511 -22.48 26.60 -40.52
CA LYS A 511 -22.72 27.85 -39.78
C LYS A 511 -21.81 29.00 -40.23
N LEU A 512 -20.62 28.69 -40.71
CA LEU A 512 -19.66 29.64 -41.24
C LEU A 512 -19.96 30.04 -42.70
N GLY A 513 -20.96 29.40 -43.33
CA GLY A 513 -21.29 29.63 -44.73
C GLY A 513 -20.40 28.90 -45.75
N ARG A 514 -19.52 28.01 -45.29
CA ARG A 514 -18.60 27.22 -46.12
C ARG A 514 -19.28 25.92 -46.56
N ILE A 515 -20.30 26.04 -47.42
CA ILE A 515 -21.29 25.01 -47.71
C ILE A 515 -20.68 23.76 -48.38
N ASP A 516 -19.71 23.95 -49.29
CA ASP A 516 -19.07 22.82 -49.98
C ASP A 516 -18.19 21.98 -49.06
N GLU A 517 -17.53 22.62 -48.08
CA GLU A 517 -16.76 21.92 -47.04
C GLU A 517 -17.71 21.25 -46.06
N ALA A 518 -18.79 21.88 -45.68
CA ALA A 518 -19.83 21.29 -44.86
C ALA A 518 -20.38 19.98 -45.46
N GLN A 519 -20.73 20.02 -46.76
CA GLN A 519 -21.19 18.81 -47.46
C GLN A 519 -20.17 17.69 -47.40
N ARG A 520 -18.90 17.95 -47.74
CA ARG A 520 -17.84 16.95 -47.76
C ARG A 520 -17.65 16.26 -46.40
N GLU A 521 -17.60 17.08 -45.33
CA GLU A 521 -17.40 16.53 -44.01
C GLU A 521 -18.65 15.77 -43.49
N LEU A 522 -19.87 16.26 -43.76
CA LEU A 522 -21.09 15.54 -43.36
C LEU A 522 -21.28 14.22 -44.14
N GLU A 523 -20.98 14.19 -45.44
CA GLU A 523 -20.97 12.95 -46.22
C GLU A 523 -19.90 11.96 -45.65
N ARG A 524 -18.74 12.46 -45.26
CA ARG A 524 -17.71 11.68 -44.59
C ARG A 524 -18.20 11.17 -43.23
N ALA A 525 -18.88 11.99 -42.41
CA ALA A 525 -19.42 11.59 -41.13
C ALA A 525 -20.36 10.39 -41.26
N VAL A 526 -21.27 10.43 -42.24
CA VAL A 526 -22.19 9.31 -42.54
C VAL A 526 -21.45 8.01 -42.86
N THR A 527 -20.26 8.07 -43.47
CA THR A 527 -19.47 6.86 -43.78
C THR A 527 -18.69 6.32 -42.58
N LEU A 528 -18.39 7.14 -41.60
CA LEU A 528 -17.60 6.78 -40.42
C LEU A 528 -18.42 6.23 -39.25
N ILE A 529 -19.71 6.52 -39.20
CA ILE A 529 -20.57 6.04 -38.11
C ILE A 529 -20.94 4.56 -38.30
N GLN A 530 -20.84 3.78 -37.25
CA GLN A 530 -21.21 2.37 -37.27
C GLN A 530 -22.74 2.17 -37.23
N LYS A 531 -23.45 3.06 -36.56
CA LYS A 531 -24.89 3.08 -36.44
C LYS A 531 -25.40 4.44 -36.91
N ASP A 532 -26.36 4.44 -37.79
CA ASP A 532 -26.92 5.65 -38.37
C ASP A 532 -27.45 6.61 -37.29
N ASP A 533 -27.26 7.91 -37.48
CA ASP A 533 -27.57 8.96 -36.49
C ASP A 533 -28.52 10.01 -37.09
N ALA A 534 -29.59 10.32 -36.33
CA ALA A 534 -30.63 11.23 -36.77
C ALA A 534 -30.11 12.66 -36.95
N THR A 535 -29.17 13.11 -36.09
CA THR A 535 -28.62 14.47 -36.12
C THR A 535 -27.72 14.68 -37.35
N ILE A 536 -26.85 13.68 -37.63
CA ILE A 536 -25.98 13.76 -38.82
C ILE A 536 -26.81 13.79 -40.10
N ARG A 537 -27.89 13.02 -40.18
CA ARG A 537 -28.83 13.03 -41.28
C ARG A 537 -29.57 14.38 -41.40
N GLU A 538 -29.96 14.97 -40.28
CA GLU A 538 -30.56 16.32 -40.26
C GLU A 538 -29.58 17.36 -40.80
N HIS A 539 -28.34 17.40 -40.29
CA HIS A 539 -27.31 18.35 -40.74
C HIS A 539 -27.00 18.24 -42.23
N LEU A 540 -26.86 17.00 -42.76
CA LEU A 540 -26.64 16.78 -44.18
C LEU A 540 -27.85 17.22 -45.03
N GLY A 541 -29.06 16.97 -44.54
CA GLY A 541 -30.28 17.45 -45.17
C GLY A 541 -30.34 19.00 -45.24
N ASP A 542 -29.94 19.68 -44.17
CA ASP A 542 -29.88 21.14 -44.10
C ASP A 542 -28.89 21.71 -45.14
N VAL A 543 -27.73 21.08 -45.31
CA VAL A 543 -26.73 21.44 -46.32
C VAL A 543 -27.25 21.24 -47.73
N PHE A 544 -27.87 20.09 -48.04
CA PHE A 544 -28.47 19.83 -49.36
C PHE A 544 -29.59 20.82 -49.68
N PHE A 545 -30.42 21.14 -48.71
CA PHE A 545 -31.48 22.13 -48.88
C PHE A 545 -30.90 23.53 -49.20
N HIS A 546 -29.87 23.96 -48.48
CA HIS A 546 -29.19 25.21 -48.73
C HIS A 546 -28.59 25.31 -50.14
N LYS A 547 -28.12 24.19 -50.69
CA LYS A 547 -27.59 24.06 -52.07
C LYS A 547 -28.67 23.97 -53.15
N GLY A 548 -29.95 23.97 -52.76
CA GLY A 548 -31.07 23.77 -53.69
C GLY A 548 -31.26 22.30 -54.14
N MET A 549 -30.57 21.37 -53.53
CA MET A 549 -30.64 19.93 -53.83
C MET A 549 -31.82 19.29 -53.05
N ILE A 550 -33.03 19.79 -53.38
CA ILE A 550 -34.24 19.56 -52.56
C ILE A 550 -34.56 18.05 -52.42
N ALA A 551 -34.42 17.27 -53.49
CA ALA A 551 -34.71 15.81 -53.43
C ALA A 551 -33.76 15.07 -52.47
N GLN A 552 -32.48 15.46 -52.42
CA GLN A 552 -31.50 14.85 -51.50
C GLN A 552 -31.76 15.30 -50.07
N ALA A 553 -32.15 16.58 -49.87
CA ALA A 553 -32.53 17.05 -48.53
C ALA A 553 -33.74 16.26 -47.98
N VAL A 554 -34.76 16.04 -48.81
CA VAL A 554 -35.93 15.22 -48.44
C VAL A 554 -35.50 13.81 -48.02
N ASP A 555 -34.63 13.15 -48.80
CA ASP A 555 -34.16 11.82 -48.49
C ASP A 555 -33.45 11.75 -47.13
N GLN A 556 -32.52 12.71 -46.85
CA GLN A 556 -31.78 12.73 -45.58
C GLN A 556 -32.71 13.02 -44.38
N TRP A 557 -33.64 13.95 -44.48
CA TRP A 557 -34.59 14.23 -43.41
C TRP A 557 -35.60 13.10 -43.20
N GLU A 558 -36.02 12.34 -44.23
CA GLU A 558 -36.81 11.13 -44.08
C GLU A 558 -36.04 10.04 -43.31
N GLN A 559 -34.72 9.91 -43.60
CA GLN A 559 -33.86 9.00 -42.84
C GLN A 559 -33.68 9.43 -41.39
N SER A 560 -33.46 10.74 -41.13
CA SER A 560 -33.44 11.29 -39.79
C SER A 560 -34.74 10.98 -39.01
N LEU A 561 -35.90 11.18 -39.61
CA LEU A 561 -37.19 10.87 -38.98
C LEU A 561 -37.49 9.40 -38.78
N LYS A 562 -36.90 8.50 -39.57
CA LYS A 562 -36.93 7.05 -39.29
C LYS A 562 -36.20 6.69 -38.03
N LEU A 563 -35.15 7.43 -37.69
CA LEU A 563 -34.32 7.23 -36.50
C LEU A 563 -34.89 7.97 -35.27
N ASP A 564 -35.42 9.18 -35.46
CA ASP A 564 -36.10 9.97 -34.44
C ASP A 564 -37.43 10.55 -34.97
N ALA A 565 -38.49 9.79 -34.85
CA ALA A 565 -39.83 10.17 -35.25
C ALA A 565 -40.42 11.33 -34.43
N THR A 566 -39.79 11.75 -33.36
CA THR A 566 -40.26 12.84 -32.48
C THR A 566 -39.76 14.21 -32.86
N ASN A 567 -38.73 14.32 -33.75
CA ASN A 567 -38.13 15.59 -34.14
C ASN A 567 -39.07 16.47 -35.00
N GLN A 568 -39.79 17.35 -34.32
CA GLN A 568 -40.78 18.24 -34.96
C GLN A 568 -40.17 19.21 -35.95
N LYS A 569 -38.95 19.71 -35.68
CA LYS A 569 -38.24 20.65 -36.58
C LYS A 569 -37.94 20.00 -37.94
N VAL A 570 -37.49 18.75 -37.94
CA VAL A 570 -37.20 18.00 -39.18
C VAL A 570 -38.50 17.73 -39.96
N LYS A 571 -39.62 17.47 -39.27
CA LYS A 571 -40.93 17.31 -39.93
C LYS A 571 -41.33 18.58 -40.68
N GLU A 572 -41.20 19.75 -40.03
CA GLU A 572 -41.52 21.03 -40.63
C GLU A 572 -40.63 21.35 -41.86
N LYS A 573 -39.31 21.09 -41.74
CA LYS A 573 -38.34 21.20 -42.86
C LYS A 573 -38.76 20.29 -44.03
N LEU A 574 -39.12 19.06 -43.74
CA LEU A 574 -39.50 18.06 -44.73
C LEU A 574 -40.80 18.47 -45.46
N GLU A 575 -41.81 18.95 -44.74
CA GLU A 575 -43.08 19.42 -45.35
C GLU A 575 -42.82 20.61 -46.26
N GLN A 576 -42.01 21.57 -45.83
CA GLN A 576 -41.60 22.70 -46.65
C GLN A 576 -40.92 22.24 -47.96
N ALA A 577 -39.94 21.36 -47.86
CA ALA A 577 -39.18 20.85 -49.00
C ALA A 577 -40.07 20.08 -50.00
N ARG A 578 -41.00 19.26 -49.50
CA ARG A 578 -41.96 18.53 -50.33
C ARG A 578 -42.90 19.49 -51.10
N GLY A 579 -43.33 20.60 -50.43
CA GLY A 579 -44.11 21.66 -51.09
C GLY A 579 -43.32 22.27 -52.28
N LEU A 580 -42.03 22.56 -52.12
CA LEU A 580 -41.18 23.09 -53.20
C LEU A 580 -41.04 22.09 -54.37
N LEU A 581 -40.91 20.80 -54.10
CA LEU A 581 -40.84 19.75 -55.15
C LEU A 581 -42.12 19.62 -55.95
N LEU A 582 -43.27 19.86 -55.31
CA LEU A 582 -44.58 19.80 -55.99
C LEU A 582 -44.79 21.05 -56.88
N HIS A 583 -44.38 22.22 -56.41
CA HIS A 583 -44.52 23.47 -57.18
C HIS A 583 -43.46 23.65 -58.28
N GLY A 584 -42.26 23.02 -58.11
CA GLY A 584 -41.18 23.06 -59.14
C GLY A 584 -41.42 22.09 -60.31
N LYS A 585 -42.49 21.30 -60.29
CA LYS A 585 -42.91 20.44 -61.39
C LYS A 585 -44.01 21.06 -62.26
N GLN A 586 -44.44 22.27 -61.98
CA GLN A 586 -45.32 23.08 -62.82
C GLN A 586 -44.49 24.12 -63.59
#